data_c7c9bb3313d12293c461512bd7d2d440
#
_entry.id   c7c9bb3313d12293c461512bd7d2d440
#
_cell.length_a   1.000
_cell.length_b   1.000
_cell.length_c   1.000
_cell.angle_alpha   90.00
_cell.angle_beta   90.00
_cell.angle_gamma   90.00
#
_symmetry.space_group_name_H-M   'P 1'
#
loop_
_entity.id
_entity.type
_entity.pdbx_description
1 polymer ?
#
loop_
_entity_poly.entity_id
_entity_poly.type
_entity_poly.pdbx_seq_one_letter_code
_entity_poly.pdbx_strand_id
1 'polypeptide(L)'
;MAFAEESGGFGFVCKPTFNGLNDDVETLLVDPKLNTSPKKLEDFKPNFVFVCVPTPMGNNGKIDSTIIFNVLNDVEKYCSDTIIIIKSTVTPDIIESIINSKINVVYNPEFLRERTADEDFVNSKMIIFGGNREYCKKTADMYR
;
A
#
# COMPACT_ATOMS: atom_id res chain seq x y z
N MET A 1 10.90 4.28 2.86
CA MET A 1 9.59 3.66 2.51
C MET A 1 9.69 2.86 1.24
N ALA A 2 8.84 1.86 1.03
CA ALA A 2 8.77 1.15 -0.24
C ALA A 2 7.33 1.15 -0.75
N PHE A 3 7.18 1.08 -2.08
CA PHE A 3 5.90 1.02 -2.77
C PHE A 3 5.88 -0.24 -3.64
N ALA A 4 4.88 -1.10 -3.44
CA ALA A 4 4.64 -2.28 -4.26
C ALA A 4 3.48 -1.97 -5.21
N GLU A 5 3.75 -1.99 -6.51
CA GLU A 5 2.82 -1.64 -7.57
C GLU A 5 2.93 -2.63 -8.74
N GLU A 6 1.84 -2.92 -9.43
CA GLU A 6 1.83 -3.77 -10.63
C GLU A 6 1.22 -3.09 -11.86
N SER A 7 0.89 -1.80 -11.80
CA SER A 7 0.12 -1.12 -12.85
C SER A 7 0.97 -0.46 -13.95
N GLY A 8 2.30 -0.49 -13.83
CA GLY A 8 3.21 0.03 -14.88
C GLY A 8 3.43 1.51 -14.89
N GLY A 9 3.98 1.99 -13.83
CA GLY A 9 4.19 3.38 -13.53
C GLY A 9 3.29 3.79 -12.38
N PHE A 10 3.62 4.84 -11.65
CA PHE A 10 2.81 5.33 -10.54
C PHE A 10 1.34 5.41 -10.90
N GLY A 11 0.53 4.44 -10.45
CA GLY A 11 -0.92 4.50 -10.53
C GLY A 11 -1.47 5.74 -9.83
N PHE A 12 -2.69 6.14 -10.16
CA PHE A 12 -3.28 7.37 -9.62
C PHE A 12 -3.44 7.37 -8.07
N VAL A 13 -3.26 6.24 -7.42
CA VAL A 13 -3.30 6.10 -5.94
C VAL A 13 -1.91 6.26 -5.32
N CYS A 14 -0.89 5.57 -5.85
CA CYS A 14 0.47 5.62 -5.31
C CYS A 14 1.17 6.95 -5.57
N LYS A 15 0.96 7.53 -6.75
CA LYS A 15 1.62 8.77 -7.16
C LYS A 15 1.35 9.94 -6.21
N PRO A 16 0.09 10.25 -5.82
CA PRO A 16 -0.17 11.33 -4.86
C PRO A 16 0.47 11.07 -3.50
N THR A 17 0.44 9.81 -3.02
CA THR A 17 1.10 9.45 -1.77
C THR A 17 2.60 9.67 -1.85
N PHE A 18 3.24 9.26 -2.93
CA PHE A 18 4.68 9.45 -3.16
C PHE A 18 5.05 10.93 -3.27
N ASN A 19 4.27 11.70 -4.03
CA ASN A 19 4.50 13.14 -4.22
C ASN A 19 4.26 13.97 -2.94
N GLY A 20 3.44 13.45 -2.02
CA GLY A 20 3.17 14.08 -0.73
C GLY A 20 4.22 13.81 0.35
N LEU A 21 5.21 12.94 0.09
CA LEU A 21 6.32 12.69 1.01
C LEU A 21 7.35 13.82 0.93
N ASN A 22 7.97 14.12 2.06
CA ASN A 22 9.08 15.07 2.13
C ASN A 22 10.32 14.51 1.42
N ASP A 23 11.16 15.39 0.87
CA ASP A 23 12.42 15.04 0.19
C ASP A 23 13.41 14.27 1.06
N ASP A 24 13.28 14.37 2.38
CA ASP A 24 14.12 13.65 3.36
C ASP A 24 13.75 12.16 3.51
N VAL A 25 12.68 11.70 2.88
CA VAL A 25 12.21 10.32 2.98
C VAL A 25 12.84 9.47 1.87
N GLU A 26 13.72 8.55 2.27
CA GLU A 26 14.27 7.57 1.33
C GLU A 26 13.17 6.62 0.86
N THR A 27 13.01 6.47 -0.47
CA THR A 27 11.95 5.70 -1.09
C THR A 27 12.49 4.64 -2.06
N LEU A 28 11.83 3.48 -2.10
CA LEU A 28 12.07 2.41 -3.05
C LEU A 28 10.77 2.06 -3.77
N LEU A 29 10.77 2.11 -5.10
CA LEU A 29 9.66 1.64 -5.91
C LEU A 29 9.92 0.20 -6.37
N VAL A 30 8.96 -0.68 -6.06
CA VAL A 30 8.96 -2.08 -6.47
C VAL A 30 7.79 -2.29 -7.44
N ASP A 31 8.10 -2.37 -8.73
CA ASP A 31 7.14 -2.60 -9.81
C ASP A 31 7.76 -3.56 -10.84
N PRO A 32 7.11 -4.70 -11.16
CA PRO A 32 7.60 -5.64 -12.18
C PRO A 32 7.84 -4.99 -13.53
N LYS A 33 7.07 -3.97 -13.91
CA LYS A 33 7.25 -3.24 -15.19
C LYS A 33 8.50 -2.36 -15.22
N LEU A 34 9.01 -1.97 -14.04
CA LEU A 34 10.29 -1.27 -13.90
C LEU A 34 11.45 -2.24 -13.67
N ASN A 35 11.24 -3.56 -13.85
CA ASN A 35 12.23 -4.59 -13.56
C ASN A 35 12.79 -4.52 -12.13
N THR A 36 11.99 -4.04 -11.18
CA THR A 36 12.34 -4.05 -9.76
C THR A 36 11.67 -5.24 -9.06
N SER A 37 12.46 -5.95 -8.25
CA SER A 37 12.01 -7.15 -7.55
C SER A 37 11.71 -6.86 -6.08
N PRO A 38 10.70 -7.52 -5.47
CA PRO A 38 10.44 -7.48 -4.03
C PRO A 38 11.67 -7.86 -3.17
N LYS A 39 12.60 -8.63 -3.73
CA LYS A 39 13.86 -8.99 -3.05
C LYS A 39 14.68 -7.77 -2.62
N LYS A 40 14.56 -6.63 -3.30
CA LYS A 40 15.25 -5.38 -2.91
C LYS A 40 14.82 -4.87 -1.54
N LEU A 41 13.65 -5.29 -1.03
CA LEU A 41 13.19 -4.94 0.32
C LEU A 41 14.10 -5.49 1.41
N GLU A 42 14.76 -6.64 1.16
CA GLU A 42 15.69 -7.28 2.10
C GLU A 42 16.89 -6.38 2.43
N ASP A 43 17.44 -5.71 1.42
CA ASP A 43 18.57 -4.79 1.57
C ASP A 43 18.12 -3.40 2.04
N PHE A 44 16.98 -2.92 1.51
CA PHE A 44 16.44 -1.58 1.78
C PHE A 44 15.83 -1.44 3.18
N LYS A 45 15.26 -2.50 3.74
CA LYS A 45 14.64 -2.56 5.08
C LYS A 45 13.71 -1.38 5.40
N PRO A 46 12.63 -1.18 4.63
CA PRO A 46 11.71 -0.08 4.83
C PRO A 46 10.96 -0.20 6.16
N ASN A 47 10.71 0.92 6.84
CA ASN A 47 9.81 0.95 7.98
C ASN A 47 8.34 0.78 7.57
N PHE A 48 8.00 1.25 6.35
CA PHE A 48 6.66 1.19 5.80
C PHE A 48 6.70 0.72 4.34
N VAL A 49 5.75 -0.14 3.97
CA VAL A 49 5.52 -0.59 2.58
C VAL A 49 4.10 -0.26 2.18
N PHE A 50 3.93 0.60 1.20
CA PHE A 50 2.63 0.89 0.59
C PHE A 50 2.31 -0.13 -0.49
N VAL A 51 1.15 -0.77 -0.39
CA VAL A 51 0.64 -1.73 -1.37
C VAL A 51 -0.48 -1.08 -2.17
N CYS A 52 -0.21 -0.80 -3.44
CA CYS A 52 -1.10 -0.12 -4.38
C CYS A 52 -1.27 -0.97 -5.64
N VAL A 53 -1.74 -2.19 -5.48
CA VAL A 53 -1.89 -3.14 -6.58
C VAL A 53 -3.31 -3.17 -7.13
N PRO A 54 -3.52 -3.54 -8.41
CA PRO A 54 -4.83 -3.74 -8.97
C PRO A 54 -5.59 -4.85 -8.25
N THR A 55 -6.89 -4.63 -8.05
CA THR A 55 -7.84 -5.62 -7.52
C THR A 55 -9.00 -5.77 -8.50
N PRO A 56 -8.75 -6.41 -9.67
CA PRO A 56 -9.75 -6.49 -10.73
C PRO A 56 -10.94 -7.32 -10.30
N MET A 57 -12.08 -7.06 -10.92
CA MET A 57 -13.27 -7.90 -10.75
C MET A 57 -13.09 -9.19 -11.55
N GLY A 58 -13.20 -10.32 -10.87
CA GLY A 58 -13.19 -11.64 -11.49
C GLY A 58 -14.52 -11.95 -12.23
N ASN A 59 -14.52 -13.01 -13.00
CA ASN A 59 -15.70 -13.43 -13.79
C ASN A 59 -16.92 -13.80 -12.95
N ASN A 60 -16.75 -14.03 -11.65
CA ASN A 60 -17.81 -14.36 -10.69
C ASN A 60 -18.38 -13.11 -9.98
N GLY A 61 -18.00 -11.90 -10.39
CA GLY A 61 -18.41 -10.65 -9.77
C GLY A 61 -17.74 -10.34 -8.42
N LYS A 62 -16.73 -11.14 -8.02
CA LYS A 62 -15.93 -10.88 -6.81
C LYS A 62 -14.58 -10.25 -7.20
N ILE A 63 -13.99 -9.50 -6.29
CA ILE A 63 -12.64 -9.00 -6.45
C ILE A 63 -11.64 -10.17 -6.50
N ASP A 64 -10.74 -10.15 -7.49
CA ASP A 64 -9.61 -11.06 -7.53
C ASP A 64 -8.51 -10.50 -6.61
N SER A 65 -8.31 -11.18 -5.49
CA SER A 65 -7.32 -10.81 -4.47
C SER A 65 -5.96 -11.51 -4.63
N THR A 66 -5.75 -12.26 -5.71
CA THR A 66 -4.53 -13.05 -5.92
C THR A 66 -3.28 -12.17 -5.89
N ILE A 67 -3.30 -11.04 -6.57
CA ILE A 67 -2.17 -10.11 -6.66
C ILE A 67 -1.81 -9.56 -5.27
N ILE A 68 -2.79 -9.07 -4.52
CA ILE A 68 -2.54 -8.49 -3.20
C ILE A 68 -1.96 -9.51 -2.23
N PHE A 69 -2.46 -10.75 -2.21
CA PHE A 69 -1.89 -11.81 -1.35
C PHE A 69 -0.48 -12.21 -1.76
N ASN A 70 -0.17 -12.26 -3.06
CA ASN A 70 1.19 -12.52 -3.54
C ASN A 70 2.16 -11.44 -3.06
N VAL A 71 1.78 -10.17 -3.19
CA VAL A 71 2.61 -9.05 -2.71
C VAL A 71 2.79 -9.08 -1.19
N LEU A 72 1.73 -9.37 -0.43
CA LEU A 72 1.83 -9.49 1.03
C LEU A 72 2.79 -10.62 1.45
N ASN A 73 2.72 -11.78 0.79
CA ASN A 73 3.64 -12.88 1.03
C ASN A 73 5.09 -12.53 0.71
N ASP A 74 5.32 -11.80 -0.40
CA ASP A 74 6.66 -11.33 -0.76
C ASP A 74 7.21 -10.32 0.26
N VAL A 75 6.39 -9.37 0.71
CA VAL A 75 6.81 -8.40 1.74
C VAL A 75 7.12 -9.12 3.04
N GLU A 76 6.27 -10.05 3.50
CA GLU A 76 6.52 -10.83 4.71
C GLU A 76 7.82 -11.63 4.62
N LYS A 77 8.09 -12.23 3.45
CA LYS A 77 9.30 -13.01 3.20
C LYS A 77 10.58 -12.19 3.26
N TYR A 78 10.57 -10.98 2.70
CA TYR A 78 11.79 -10.16 2.52
C TYR A 78 11.92 -9.04 3.57
N CYS A 79 10.84 -8.66 4.26
CA CYS A 79 10.84 -7.57 5.22
C CYS A 79 9.71 -7.71 6.27
N SER A 80 9.78 -8.73 7.14
CA SER A 80 8.72 -9.08 8.11
C SER A 80 8.46 -8.02 9.17
N ASP A 81 9.44 -7.17 9.49
CA ASP A 81 9.34 -6.16 10.55
C ASP A 81 8.71 -4.84 10.09
N THR A 82 8.38 -4.72 8.81
CA THR A 82 7.76 -3.52 8.23
C THR A 82 6.28 -3.39 8.58
N ILE A 83 5.76 -2.17 8.55
CA ILE A 83 4.31 -1.93 8.57
C ILE A 83 3.82 -1.84 7.12
N ILE A 84 2.90 -2.72 6.74
CA ILE A 84 2.30 -2.76 5.42
C ILE A 84 1.05 -1.89 5.40
N ILE A 85 1.00 -0.91 4.50
CA ILE A 85 -0.12 0.00 4.33
C ILE A 85 -0.83 -0.35 3.02
N ILE A 86 -2.03 -0.95 3.12
CA ILE A 86 -2.83 -1.32 1.97
C ILE A 86 -3.66 -0.12 1.53
N LYS A 87 -3.40 0.35 0.33
CA LYS A 87 -4.15 1.43 -0.33
C LYS A 87 -5.09 0.91 -1.41
N SER A 88 -4.87 -0.31 -1.89
CA SER A 88 -5.76 -0.98 -2.85
C SER A 88 -7.18 -1.12 -2.31
N THR A 89 -8.17 -0.93 -3.18
CA THR A 89 -9.58 -1.15 -2.84
C THR A 89 -9.86 -2.64 -2.71
N VAL A 90 -10.29 -3.07 -1.54
CA VAL A 90 -10.64 -4.46 -1.25
C VAL A 90 -11.95 -4.54 -0.46
N THR A 91 -12.61 -5.69 -0.52
CA THR A 91 -13.84 -5.93 0.24
C THR A 91 -13.53 -6.19 1.73
N PRO A 92 -14.50 -5.94 2.64
CA PRO A 92 -14.31 -6.13 4.07
C PRO A 92 -13.84 -7.54 4.46
N ASP A 93 -14.32 -8.58 3.81
CA ASP A 93 -13.94 -9.98 4.03
C ASP A 93 -12.45 -10.25 3.70
N ILE A 94 -11.95 -9.63 2.63
CA ILE A 94 -10.52 -9.72 2.27
C ILE A 94 -9.67 -9.00 3.34
N ILE A 95 -10.05 -7.80 3.75
CA ILE A 95 -9.32 -7.04 4.78
C ILE A 95 -9.33 -7.76 6.13
N GLU A 96 -10.45 -8.32 6.52
CA GLU A 96 -10.56 -9.10 7.76
C GLU A 96 -9.62 -10.32 7.74
N SER A 97 -9.56 -11.03 6.61
CA SER A 97 -8.63 -12.14 6.39
C SER A 97 -7.17 -11.69 6.52
N ILE A 98 -6.81 -10.56 5.93
CA ILE A 98 -5.45 -10.02 5.98
C ILE A 98 -5.07 -9.59 7.40
N ILE A 99 -5.93 -8.83 8.09
CA ILE A 99 -5.68 -8.35 9.47
C ILE A 99 -5.51 -9.52 10.45
N ASN A 100 -6.23 -10.61 10.24
CA ASN A 100 -6.14 -11.82 11.07
C ASN A 100 -4.90 -12.69 10.78
N SER A 101 -4.13 -12.41 9.73
CA SER A 101 -2.98 -13.22 9.29
C SER A 101 -1.66 -12.97 10.05
N LYS A 102 -1.66 -12.22 11.15
CA LYS A 102 -0.46 -11.84 11.94
C LYS A 102 0.56 -10.94 11.25
N ILE A 103 0.25 -10.44 10.07
CA ILE A 103 1.09 -9.46 9.36
C ILE A 103 0.85 -8.07 9.98
N ASN A 104 1.88 -7.23 10.03
CA ASN A 104 1.78 -5.85 10.52
C ASN A 104 1.08 -4.96 9.49
N VAL A 105 -0.25 -5.03 9.41
CA VAL A 105 -1.04 -4.40 8.36
C VAL A 105 -1.89 -3.24 8.88
N VAL A 106 -1.93 -2.18 8.09
CA VAL A 106 -2.88 -1.07 8.21
C VAL A 106 -3.63 -0.92 6.89
N TYR A 107 -4.95 -0.89 6.92
CA TYR A 107 -5.78 -0.54 5.79
C TYR A 107 -5.97 0.97 5.75
N ASN A 108 -5.56 1.59 4.66
CA ASN A 108 -5.67 3.04 4.44
C ASN A 108 -6.30 3.30 3.07
N PRO A 109 -7.63 3.15 2.95
CA PRO A 109 -8.33 3.37 1.68
C PRO A 109 -8.22 4.81 1.21
N GLU A 110 -8.17 4.99 -0.11
CA GLU A 110 -8.18 6.30 -0.75
C GLU A 110 -9.57 6.63 -1.29
N PHE A 111 -9.90 7.92 -1.22
CA PHE A 111 -11.15 8.48 -1.75
C PHE A 111 -10.85 9.54 -2.81
N LEU A 112 -9.85 9.27 -3.65
CA LEU A 112 -9.36 10.21 -4.65
C LEU A 112 -10.16 10.10 -5.95
N ARG A 113 -10.46 11.23 -6.57
CA ARG A 113 -10.98 11.27 -7.93
C ARG A 113 -9.83 11.17 -8.92
N GLU A 114 -9.92 10.30 -9.91
CA GLU A 114 -8.84 10.04 -10.86
C GLU A 114 -8.29 11.32 -11.54
N ARG A 115 -9.18 12.28 -11.84
CA ARG A 115 -8.81 13.53 -12.51
C ARG A 115 -8.08 14.55 -11.63
N THR A 116 -8.26 14.48 -10.32
CA THR A 116 -7.78 15.47 -9.34
C THR A 116 -7.08 14.79 -8.14
N ALA A 117 -6.51 13.60 -8.38
CA ALA A 117 -5.97 12.76 -7.30
C ALA A 117 -4.90 13.47 -6.46
N ASP A 118 -3.97 14.20 -7.08
CA ASP A 118 -2.93 14.94 -6.36
C ASP A 118 -3.52 16.06 -5.49
N GLU A 119 -4.49 16.82 -6.03
CA GLU A 119 -5.18 17.88 -5.27
C GLU A 119 -6.06 17.31 -4.17
N ASP A 120 -6.79 16.23 -4.44
CA ASP A 120 -7.65 15.56 -3.47
C ASP A 120 -6.82 14.97 -2.32
N PHE A 121 -5.63 14.43 -2.59
CA PHE A 121 -4.73 13.90 -1.58
C PHE A 121 -4.26 15.00 -0.61
N VAL A 122 -3.72 16.09 -1.15
CA VAL A 122 -3.20 17.22 -0.35
C VAL A 122 -4.31 17.94 0.42
N ASN A 123 -5.50 18.09 -0.18
CA ASN A 123 -6.64 18.79 0.42
C ASN A 123 -7.58 17.88 1.22
N SER A 124 -7.24 16.59 1.36
CA SER A 124 -8.06 15.65 2.13
C SER A 124 -8.16 16.09 3.59
N LYS A 125 -9.40 16.28 4.07
CA LYS A 125 -9.67 16.66 5.46
C LYS A 125 -9.71 15.46 6.41
N MET A 126 -9.64 14.25 5.88
CA MET A 126 -9.80 13.01 6.64
C MET A 126 -8.97 11.91 6.01
N ILE A 127 -8.18 11.24 6.85
CA ILE A 127 -7.48 10.02 6.50
C ILE A 127 -8.00 8.90 7.40
N ILE A 128 -8.35 7.75 6.82
CA ILE A 128 -8.89 6.60 7.55
C ILE A 128 -7.82 5.52 7.66
N PHE A 129 -7.63 5.01 8.87
CA PHE A 129 -6.77 3.86 9.14
C PHE A 129 -7.57 2.76 9.83
N GLY A 130 -7.50 1.54 9.31
CA GLY A 130 -8.10 0.35 9.87
C GLY A 130 -7.04 -0.70 10.23
N GLY A 131 -7.17 -1.38 11.37
CA GLY A 131 -6.23 -2.41 11.80
C GLY A 131 -5.78 -2.26 13.24
N ASN A 132 -4.61 -2.80 13.58
CA ASN A 132 -4.05 -2.69 14.92
C ASN A 132 -3.79 -1.22 15.29
N ARG A 133 -4.25 -0.83 16.48
CA ARG A 133 -4.19 0.57 16.96
C ARG A 133 -2.77 1.14 17.02
N GLU A 134 -1.80 0.32 17.39
CA GLU A 134 -0.39 0.76 17.47
C GLU A 134 0.17 1.07 16.07
N TYR A 135 -0.09 0.19 15.10
CA TYR A 135 0.35 0.38 13.72
C TYR A 135 -0.39 1.54 13.05
N CYS A 136 -1.70 1.68 13.30
CA CYS A 136 -2.47 2.84 12.83
C CYS A 136 -1.88 4.16 13.36
N LYS A 137 -1.48 4.20 14.65
CA LYS A 137 -0.84 5.39 15.22
C LYS A 137 0.51 5.69 14.57
N LYS A 138 1.40 4.70 14.42
CA LYS A 138 2.69 4.86 13.73
C LYS A 138 2.51 5.36 12.30
N THR A 139 1.51 4.82 11.59
CA THR A 139 1.17 5.26 10.23
C THR A 139 0.66 6.71 10.22
N ALA A 140 -0.22 7.08 11.17
CA ALA A 140 -0.73 8.44 11.27
C ALA A 140 0.38 9.46 11.61
N ASP A 141 1.34 9.07 12.45
CA ASP A 141 2.50 9.92 12.80
C ASP A 141 3.45 10.12 11.59
N MET A 142 3.52 9.16 10.68
CA MET A 142 4.27 9.28 9.42
C MET A 142 3.64 10.29 8.44
N TYR A 143 2.31 10.44 8.43
CA TYR A 143 1.58 11.40 7.57
C TYR A 143 1.62 12.86 8.08
N ARG A 144 2.25 13.15 9.21
CA ARG A 144 2.39 14.49 9.80
C ARG A 144 3.68 15.18 9.40
#